data_832070251eba482be80f2491a1a31aef
#
_entry.id   832070251eba482be80f2491a1a31aef
#
_cell.length_a   1.000
_cell.length_b   1.000
_cell.length_c   1.000
_cell.angle_alpha   90.00
_cell.angle_beta   90.00
_cell.angle_gamma   90.00
#
_symmetry.space_group_name_H-M   'P 1'
#
loop_
_entity.id
_entity.type
_entity.pdbx_description
1 polymer ?
#
loop_
_entity_poly.entity_id
_entity_poly.type
_entity_poly.pdbx_seq_one_letter_code
_entity_poly.pdbx_strand_id
1 'polypeptide(L)'
;MTNKLYKLMNWAKIEEITYSECDNPHELLGPHKQGSKMLVQAFFPGAEKVTIHWKKTGQVGEAFLADVPMELADEEGYFAALINAGKMAPYEYLVEYGKTEEREAHRMICGDAYRHVPQITKEDMDRFAVGVHYTIYEKLGAHPMELDGDNGTYFAVWAPNAMRVSVVGDFNEWDGRIHQMRRLGDSGIFELFIPGAEAGDCYKYELKIKGGLTYLKADPYGNAAQKRPETASVIADLRDFSWDDSEFLKKRESYQCGNAPV
;
A
#
# COMPACT_ATOMS: atom_id res chain seq x y z
N MET A 1 20.57 -16.07 10.62
CA MET A 1 20.91 -15.20 9.45
C MET A 1 22.35 -15.36 9.02
N THR A 2 22.61 -15.37 7.70
CA THR A 2 23.95 -15.50 7.14
C THR A 2 24.79 -14.24 7.38
N ASN A 3 26.11 -14.41 7.63
CA ASN A 3 27.02 -13.30 7.92
C ASN A 3 27.12 -12.27 6.75
N LYS A 4 26.81 -12.71 5.53
CA LYS A 4 26.77 -11.86 4.34
C LYS A 4 25.54 -10.94 4.35
N LEU A 5 24.39 -11.48 4.68
CA LEU A 5 23.13 -10.74 4.76
C LEU A 5 23.19 -9.73 5.91
N TYR A 6 23.69 -10.14 7.08
CA TYR A 6 23.89 -9.28 8.26
C TYR A 6 24.62 -7.96 7.95
N LYS A 7 25.71 -8.04 7.13
CA LYS A 7 26.51 -6.87 6.76
C LYS A 7 25.82 -5.90 5.79
N LEU A 8 24.74 -6.33 5.14
CA LEU A 8 23.98 -5.50 4.20
C LEU A 8 22.80 -4.78 4.88
N MET A 9 22.48 -5.17 6.12
CA MET A 9 21.32 -4.65 6.84
C MET A 9 21.62 -3.26 7.43
N ASN A 10 20.67 -2.36 7.32
CA ASN A 10 20.68 -1.08 8.03
C ASN A 10 19.84 -1.23 9.31
N TRP A 11 20.50 -1.67 10.39
CA TRP A 11 19.85 -2.03 11.65
C TRP A 11 19.08 -0.88 12.28
N ALA A 12 19.58 0.35 12.21
CA ALA A 12 18.89 1.51 12.77
C ALA A 12 17.55 1.75 12.08
N LYS A 13 17.49 1.64 10.75
CA LYS A 13 16.23 1.78 10.01
C LYS A 13 15.29 0.58 10.13
N ILE A 14 15.83 -0.62 10.34
CA ILE A 14 15.02 -1.80 10.64
C ILE A 14 14.28 -1.58 11.95
N GLU A 15 14.98 -1.08 12.96
CA GLU A 15 14.39 -0.72 14.26
C GLU A 15 13.27 0.34 14.10
N GLU A 16 13.46 1.37 13.28
CA GLU A 16 12.40 2.34 12.96
C GLU A 16 11.15 1.68 12.35
N ILE A 17 11.32 0.66 11.48
CA ILE A 17 10.20 -0.07 10.88
C ILE A 17 9.51 -0.95 11.93
N THR A 18 10.26 -1.72 12.72
CA THR A 18 9.68 -2.63 13.72
C THR A 18 8.94 -1.86 14.82
N TYR A 19 9.43 -0.69 15.23
CA TYR A 19 8.73 0.21 16.17
C TYR A 19 7.69 1.12 15.51
N SER A 20 7.46 0.97 14.20
CA SER A 20 6.49 1.79 13.45
C SER A 20 6.76 3.29 13.55
N GLU A 21 8.00 3.70 13.37
CA GLU A 21 8.46 5.10 13.41
C GLU A 21 9.03 5.57 12.07
N CYS A 22 9.15 4.66 11.10
CA CYS A 22 9.67 4.96 9.78
C CYS A 22 8.63 5.75 8.96
N ASP A 23 9.05 6.87 8.38
CA ASP A 23 8.23 7.68 7.47
C ASP A 23 8.45 7.34 5.99
N ASN A 24 9.48 6.55 5.68
CA ASN A 24 9.77 6.08 4.32
C ASN A 24 10.23 4.61 4.29
N PRO A 25 9.32 3.65 4.51
CA PRO A 25 9.67 2.23 4.55
C PRO A 25 10.20 1.69 3.21
N HIS A 26 9.88 2.35 2.08
CA HIS A 26 10.38 1.96 0.75
C HIS A 26 11.90 2.11 0.60
N GLU A 27 12.60 2.76 1.52
CA GLU A 27 14.06 2.79 1.52
C GLU A 27 14.68 1.44 1.91
N LEU A 28 13.92 0.59 2.61
CA LEU A 28 14.38 -0.72 3.04
C LEU A 28 13.52 -1.85 2.48
N LEU A 29 12.19 -1.75 2.67
CA LEU A 29 11.26 -2.81 2.26
C LEU A 29 11.16 -2.87 0.75
N GLY A 30 10.88 -4.08 0.24
CA GLY A 30 10.86 -4.36 -1.19
C GLY A 30 12.23 -4.74 -1.76
N PRO A 31 12.38 -4.69 -3.10
CA PRO A 31 13.58 -5.15 -3.81
C PRO A 31 14.58 -4.02 -4.03
N HIS A 32 15.78 -4.14 -3.48
CA HIS A 32 16.87 -3.17 -3.62
C HIS A 32 18.10 -3.77 -4.30
N LYS A 33 18.66 -3.04 -5.26
CA LYS A 33 19.84 -3.52 -6.00
C LYS A 33 21.09 -3.46 -5.14
N GLN A 34 21.78 -4.60 -5.03
CA GLN A 34 23.05 -4.75 -4.31
C GLN A 34 24.11 -5.33 -5.26
N GLY A 35 24.77 -4.45 -6.05
CA GLY A 35 25.69 -4.86 -7.11
C GLY A 35 24.98 -5.67 -8.21
N SER A 36 25.35 -6.94 -8.39
CA SER A 36 24.70 -7.87 -9.33
C SER A 36 23.53 -8.66 -8.74
N LYS A 37 23.15 -8.40 -7.50
CA LYS A 37 22.09 -9.10 -6.76
C LYS A 37 20.98 -8.15 -6.35
N MET A 38 19.83 -8.73 -5.98
CA MET A 38 18.71 -8.01 -5.36
C MET A 38 18.61 -8.43 -3.90
N LEU A 39 18.59 -7.46 -3.01
CA LEU A 39 18.24 -7.61 -1.60
C LEU A 39 16.74 -7.34 -1.50
N VAL A 40 15.96 -8.36 -1.12
CA VAL A 40 14.52 -8.21 -0.87
C VAL A 40 14.31 -8.25 0.63
N GLN A 41 13.61 -7.26 1.15
CA GLN A 41 13.33 -7.10 2.57
C GLN A 41 11.82 -6.94 2.78
N ALA A 42 11.29 -7.60 3.80
CA ALA A 42 9.85 -7.60 4.12
C ALA A 42 9.64 -7.61 5.63
N PHE A 43 8.54 -7.03 6.07
CA PHE A 43 8.15 -7.00 7.47
C PHE A 43 6.74 -7.60 7.64
N PHE A 44 6.67 -8.75 8.30
CA PHE A 44 5.46 -9.50 8.60
C PHE A 44 5.46 -9.88 10.08
N PRO A 45 4.90 -9.00 10.94
CA PRO A 45 4.89 -9.21 12.38
C PRO A 45 4.25 -10.55 12.78
N GLY A 46 4.97 -11.33 13.59
CA GLY A 46 4.49 -12.62 14.08
C GLY A 46 4.52 -13.77 13.07
N ALA A 47 5.03 -13.56 11.86
CA ALA A 47 5.23 -14.64 10.90
C ALA A 47 6.37 -15.56 11.34
N GLU A 48 6.19 -16.87 11.18
CA GLU A 48 7.26 -17.87 11.44
C GLU A 48 8.17 -18.03 10.23
N LYS A 49 7.59 -17.92 9.02
CA LYS A 49 8.33 -18.14 7.79
C LYS A 49 7.77 -17.30 6.65
N VAL A 50 8.65 -16.76 5.84
CA VAL A 50 8.32 -16.05 4.60
C VAL A 50 9.10 -16.65 3.43
N THR A 51 8.40 -16.90 2.32
CA THR A 51 8.98 -17.41 1.09
C THR A 51 8.58 -16.50 -0.07
N ILE A 52 9.54 -16.10 -0.89
CA ILE A 52 9.27 -15.39 -2.13
C ILE A 52 8.90 -16.40 -3.20
N HIS A 53 7.68 -16.32 -3.72
CA HIS A 53 7.24 -17.02 -4.91
C HIS A 53 7.49 -16.15 -6.13
N TRP A 54 8.52 -16.52 -6.89
CA TRP A 54 8.92 -15.77 -8.06
C TRP A 54 8.22 -16.28 -9.31
N LYS A 55 7.33 -15.50 -9.88
CA LYS A 55 6.65 -15.82 -11.15
C LYS A 55 7.60 -15.65 -12.33
N LYS A 56 8.20 -16.75 -12.84
CA LYS A 56 8.88 -16.74 -14.14
C LYS A 56 7.86 -16.96 -15.24
N THR A 57 7.66 -15.99 -16.11
CA THR A 57 6.95 -16.19 -17.38
C THR A 57 7.84 -17.00 -18.30
N GLY A 58 7.56 -18.28 -18.44
CA GLY A 58 8.18 -19.16 -19.44
C GLY A 58 7.62 -18.87 -20.83
N GLN A 59 8.38 -19.26 -21.89
CA GLN A 59 8.00 -19.04 -23.29
C GLN A 59 6.74 -19.79 -23.75
N VAL A 60 6.14 -20.64 -22.93
CA VAL A 60 4.93 -21.43 -23.25
C VAL A 60 4.07 -21.56 -21.99
N GLY A 61 3.44 -20.47 -21.56
CA GLY A 61 2.23 -20.52 -20.72
C GLY A 61 2.31 -21.20 -19.33
N GLU A 62 3.42 -21.82 -18.94
CA GLU A 62 3.62 -22.42 -17.63
C GLU A 62 4.46 -21.50 -16.76
N ALA A 63 3.85 -20.97 -15.69
CA ALA A 63 4.56 -20.19 -14.68
C ALA A 63 5.42 -21.15 -13.83
N PHE A 64 6.73 -21.10 -13.96
CA PHE A 64 7.66 -21.73 -13.02
C PHE A 64 7.82 -20.81 -11.80
N LEU A 65 7.36 -21.26 -10.65
CA LEU A 65 7.61 -20.61 -9.37
C LEU A 65 8.97 -21.05 -8.86
N ALA A 66 9.89 -20.11 -8.72
CA ALA A 66 11.10 -20.36 -7.97
C ALA A 66 10.85 -19.88 -6.53
N ASP A 67 10.87 -20.80 -5.59
CA ASP A 67 10.71 -20.50 -4.17
C ASP A 67 12.06 -20.08 -3.59
N VAL A 68 12.08 -18.88 -2.99
CA VAL A 68 13.26 -18.37 -2.29
C VAL A 68 12.86 -18.14 -0.84
N PRO A 69 13.30 -19.00 0.10
CA PRO A 69 13.05 -18.76 1.52
C PRO A 69 13.80 -17.50 1.99
N MET A 70 13.12 -16.67 2.75
CA MET A 70 13.71 -15.50 3.40
C MET A 70 14.30 -15.89 4.76
N GLU A 71 15.37 -15.25 5.15
CA GLU A 71 15.96 -15.40 6.47
C GLU A 71 15.34 -14.40 7.44
N LEU A 72 14.93 -14.86 8.63
CA LEU A 72 14.50 -13.99 9.72
C LEU A 72 15.70 -13.15 10.17
N ALA A 73 15.58 -11.84 10.06
CA ALA A 73 16.62 -10.88 10.43
C ALA A 73 16.39 -10.29 11.83
N ASP A 74 15.13 -10.07 12.18
CA ASP A 74 14.72 -9.57 13.49
C ASP A 74 13.50 -10.36 14.00
N GLU A 75 13.45 -10.65 15.30
CA GLU A 75 12.42 -11.48 15.94
C GLU A 75 11.01 -10.88 15.90
N GLU A 76 10.90 -9.57 15.67
CA GLU A 76 9.61 -8.89 15.47
C GLU A 76 8.97 -9.21 14.12
N GLY A 77 9.63 -10.03 13.26
CA GLY A 77 9.11 -10.47 11.97
C GLY A 77 9.72 -9.74 10.77
N TYR A 78 10.96 -9.27 10.89
CA TYR A 78 11.68 -8.69 9.76
C TYR A 78 12.46 -9.76 9.01
N PHE A 79 12.17 -9.91 7.72
CA PHE A 79 12.74 -10.95 6.85
C PHE A 79 13.56 -10.33 5.72
N ALA A 80 14.60 -11.04 5.30
CA ALA A 80 15.44 -10.61 4.19
C ALA A 80 15.93 -11.80 3.35
N ALA A 81 16.11 -11.57 2.05
CA ALA A 81 16.72 -12.52 1.13
C ALA A 81 17.64 -11.83 0.14
N LEU A 82 18.77 -12.46 -0.19
CA LEU A 82 19.68 -11.97 -1.22
C LEU A 82 19.57 -12.85 -2.47
N ILE A 83 18.89 -12.35 -3.49
CA ILE A 83 18.54 -13.06 -4.71
C ILE A 83 19.59 -12.80 -5.79
N ASN A 84 20.04 -13.87 -6.45
CA ASN A 84 21.00 -13.78 -7.53
C ASN A 84 20.32 -13.42 -8.87
N ALA A 85 19.84 -12.16 -8.96
CA ALA A 85 19.15 -11.62 -10.13
C ALA A 85 19.48 -10.13 -10.28
N GLY A 86 19.69 -9.69 -11.49
CA GLY A 86 19.95 -8.28 -11.80
C GLY A 86 18.67 -7.43 -11.89
N LYS A 87 17.52 -8.08 -12.10
CA LYS A 87 16.17 -7.48 -12.14
C LYS A 87 15.18 -8.48 -11.57
N MET A 88 14.24 -8.01 -10.77
CA MET A 88 13.14 -8.83 -10.26
C MET A 88 12.01 -8.89 -11.29
N ALA A 89 11.53 -10.10 -11.57
CA ALA A 89 10.21 -10.31 -12.18
C ALA A 89 9.13 -10.14 -11.11
N PRO A 90 7.85 -10.05 -11.49
CA PRO A 90 6.76 -10.06 -10.52
C PRO A 90 6.86 -11.27 -9.59
N TYR A 91 6.64 -11.04 -8.30
CA TYR A 91 6.69 -12.06 -7.25
C TYR A 91 5.64 -11.80 -6.19
N GLU A 92 5.36 -12.81 -5.39
CA GLU A 92 4.47 -12.75 -4.23
C GLU A 92 5.19 -13.31 -3.01
N TYR A 93 4.73 -12.95 -1.84
CA TYR A 93 5.14 -13.58 -0.58
C TYR A 93 4.16 -14.67 -0.20
N LEU A 94 4.66 -15.86 0.15
CA LEU A 94 3.97 -16.84 0.97
C LEU A 94 4.39 -16.62 2.41
N VAL A 95 3.48 -16.18 3.26
CA VAL A 95 3.70 -15.91 4.67
C VAL A 95 3.03 -17.01 5.48
N GLU A 96 3.77 -17.66 6.37
CA GLU A 96 3.30 -18.74 7.22
C GLU A 96 3.29 -18.25 8.68
N TYR A 97 2.13 -18.31 9.30
CA TYR A 97 1.93 -17.97 10.70
C TYR A 97 1.69 -19.24 11.53
N GLY A 98 2.39 -19.37 12.64
CA GLY A 98 2.22 -20.45 13.58
C GLY A 98 0.92 -20.35 14.38
N LYS A 99 0.59 -21.44 15.06
CA LYS A 99 -0.52 -21.46 16.01
C LYS A 99 -0.14 -20.71 17.28
N THR A 100 -1.01 -19.79 17.70
CA THR A 100 -0.94 -19.10 18.98
C THR A 100 -2.14 -19.47 19.87
N GLU A 101 -2.22 -18.93 21.09
CA GLU A 101 -3.40 -19.11 21.93
C GLU A 101 -4.67 -18.48 21.33
N GLU A 102 -4.52 -17.42 20.55
CA GLU A 102 -5.62 -16.62 19.97
C GLU A 102 -5.93 -16.96 18.53
N ARG A 103 -4.99 -17.62 17.80
CA ARG A 103 -5.11 -17.85 16.35
C ARG A 103 -4.58 -19.22 15.93
N GLU A 104 -5.32 -19.91 15.07
CA GLU A 104 -4.85 -21.14 14.41
C GLU A 104 -3.76 -20.82 13.39
N ALA A 105 -2.88 -21.80 13.15
CA ALA A 105 -1.86 -21.70 12.10
C ALA A 105 -2.52 -21.48 10.73
N HIS A 106 -2.01 -20.50 9.98
CA HIS A 106 -2.54 -20.19 8.65
C HIS A 106 -1.44 -19.71 7.70
N ARG A 107 -1.79 -19.66 6.42
CA ARG A 107 -0.92 -19.19 5.34
C ARG A 107 -1.62 -18.08 4.58
N MET A 108 -0.85 -17.08 4.17
CA MET A 108 -1.31 -15.98 3.37
C MET A 108 -0.39 -15.81 2.14
N ILE A 109 -0.98 -15.52 0.99
CA ILE A 109 -0.23 -15.08 -0.18
C ILE A 109 -0.57 -13.61 -0.40
N CYS A 110 0.46 -12.77 -0.51
CA CYS A 110 0.28 -11.34 -0.77
C CYS A 110 1.36 -10.80 -1.71
N GLY A 111 1.03 -9.75 -2.45
CA GLY A 111 1.98 -9.02 -3.26
C GLY A 111 2.88 -8.11 -2.42
N ASP A 112 3.93 -7.57 -3.03
CA ASP A 112 4.84 -6.63 -2.35
C ASP A 112 4.37 -5.20 -2.56
N ALA A 113 3.88 -4.57 -1.50
CA ALA A 113 3.43 -3.19 -1.50
C ALA A 113 4.58 -2.17 -1.70
N TYR A 114 5.83 -2.57 -1.44
CA TYR A 114 6.98 -1.68 -1.41
C TYR A 114 7.83 -1.68 -2.69
N ARG A 115 7.43 -2.45 -3.72
CA ARG A 115 8.17 -2.52 -4.99
C ARG A 115 7.82 -1.40 -5.98
N HIS A 116 6.77 -0.64 -5.71
CA HIS A 116 6.21 0.35 -6.64
C HIS A 116 6.80 1.75 -6.44
N VAL A 117 6.95 2.48 -7.55
CA VAL A 117 7.42 3.87 -7.55
C VAL A 117 6.30 4.83 -7.11
N PRO A 118 6.63 6.06 -6.66
CA PRO A 118 5.64 7.08 -6.33
C PRO A 118 4.70 7.38 -7.50
N GLN A 119 3.40 7.55 -7.19
CA GLN A 119 2.38 7.92 -8.18
C GLN A 119 2.07 9.43 -8.15
N ILE A 120 2.26 10.07 -6.99
CA ILE A 120 2.16 11.53 -6.88
C ILE A 120 3.49 12.15 -7.32
N THR A 121 3.42 13.00 -8.32
CA THR A 121 4.60 13.66 -8.91
C THR A 121 4.99 14.91 -8.12
N LYS A 122 6.20 15.41 -8.38
CA LYS A 122 6.64 16.68 -7.81
C LYS A 122 5.71 17.84 -8.22
N GLU A 123 5.23 17.85 -9.46
CA GLU A 123 4.28 18.86 -9.95
C GLU A 123 2.95 18.81 -9.18
N ASP A 124 2.43 17.60 -8.90
CA ASP A 124 1.23 17.44 -8.08
C ASP A 124 1.42 18.03 -6.68
N MET A 125 2.56 17.74 -6.03
CA MET A 125 2.88 18.28 -4.71
C MET A 125 3.02 19.81 -4.72
N ASP A 126 3.70 20.37 -5.72
CA ASP A 126 3.90 21.82 -5.87
C ASP A 126 2.55 22.53 -6.08
N ARG A 127 1.67 21.99 -6.94
CA ARG A 127 0.33 22.53 -7.19
C ARG A 127 -0.58 22.40 -5.97
N PHE A 128 -0.49 21.29 -5.25
CA PHE A 128 -1.25 21.06 -4.03
C PHE A 128 -0.83 22.04 -2.92
N ALA A 129 0.47 22.25 -2.73
CA ALA A 129 1.02 23.16 -1.72
C ALA A 129 0.54 24.60 -1.87
N VAL A 130 0.35 25.07 -3.11
CA VAL A 130 -0.16 26.43 -3.40
C VAL A 130 -1.69 26.48 -3.59
N GLY A 131 -2.40 25.37 -3.38
CA GLY A 131 -3.86 25.31 -3.40
C GLY A 131 -4.51 25.36 -4.78
N VAL A 132 -3.76 25.05 -5.86
CA VAL A 132 -4.28 25.12 -7.25
C VAL A 132 -4.42 23.74 -7.92
N HIS A 133 -4.33 22.67 -7.15
CA HIS A 133 -4.54 21.30 -7.66
C HIS A 133 -6.01 20.90 -7.53
N TYR A 134 -6.85 21.36 -8.46
CA TYR A 134 -8.31 21.17 -8.37
C TYR A 134 -8.77 19.72 -8.59
N THR A 135 -7.92 18.85 -9.15
CA THR A 135 -8.21 17.43 -9.40
C THR A 135 -7.44 16.51 -8.46
N ILE A 136 -6.96 17.02 -7.32
CA ILE A 136 -6.19 16.20 -6.37
C ILE A 136 -6.97 15.00 -5.83
N TYR A 137 -8.31 15.06 -5.83
CA TYR A 137 -9.19 13.97 -5.44
C TYR A 137 -9.08 12.73 -6.35
N GLU A 138 -8.51 12.86 -7.54
CA GLU A 138 -8.19 11.75 -8.43
C GLU A 138 -6.93 10.98 -7.98
N LYS A 139 -6.19 11.54 -7.02
CA LYS A 139 -4.95 10.99 -6.48
C LYS A 139 -5.00 10.71 -4.98
N LEU A 140 -5.55 11.64 -4.18
CA LEU A 140 -5.80 11.37 -2.76
C LEU A 140 -7.05 10.50 -2.60
N GLY A 141 -7.00 9.58 -1.65
CA GLY A 141 -8.04 8.59 -1.42
C GLY A 141 -7.57 7.17 -1.72
N ALA A 142 -8.52 6.28 -1.97
CA ALA A 142 -8.30 4.88 -2.35
C ALA A 142 -8.77 4.65 -3.79
N HIS A 143 -7.84 4.26 -4.66
CA HIS A 143 -8.08 4.12 -6.10
C HIS A 143 -7.70 2.71 -6.57
N PRO A 144 -8.67 1.82 -6.84
CA PRO A 144 -8.41 0.52 -7.47
C PRO A 144 -7.76 0.69 -8.84
N MET A 145 -6.62 0.04 -9.06
CA MET A 145 -5.86 0.15 -10.30
C MET A 145 -4.95 -1.07 -10.52
N GLU A 146 -4.46 -1.20 -11.74
CA GLU A 146 -3.34 -2.08 -12.06
C GLU A 146 -2.05 -1.25 -12.08
N LEU A 147 -1.02 -1.69 -11.36
CA LEU A 147 0.28 -1.05 -11.31
C LEU A 147 1.40 -2.08 -11.45
N ASP A 148 2.25 -1.90 -12.48
CA ASP A 148 3.37 -2.81 -12.80
C ASP A 148 2.96 -4.29 -12.93
N GLY A 149 1.71 -4.56 -13.36
CA GLY A 149 1.14 -5.89 -13.54
C GLY A 149 0.54 -6.51 -12.27
N ASP A 150 0.45 -5.75 -11.19
CA ASP A 150 -0.32 -6.12 -9.99
C ASP A 150 -1.67 -5.40 -9.97
N ASN A 151 -2.74 -6.14 -9.72
CA ASN A 151 -4.04 -5.55 -9.38
C ASN A 151 -4.09 -5.25 -7.89
N GLY A 152 -4.62 -4.09 -7.53
CA GLY A 152 -4.72 -3.67 -6.14
C GLY A 152 -5.31 -2.28 -6.00
N THR A 153 -5.09 -1.68 -4.85
CA THR A 153 -5.56 -0.32 -4.56
C THR A 153 -4.40 0.60 -4.18
N TYR A 154 -4.34 1.74 -4.82
CA TYR A 154 -3.46 2.84 -4.47
C TYR A 154 -4.13 3.72 -3.41
N PHE A 155 -3.41 4.01 -2.34
CA PHE A 155 -3.84 4.84 -1.23
C PHE A 155 -2.95 6.07 -1.11
N ALA A 156 -3.56 7.24 -0.95
CA ALA A 156 -2.82 8.45 -0.64
C ALA A 156 -3.61 9.36 0.29
N VAL A 157 -2.92 9.97 1.25
CA VAL A 157 -3.54 10.87 2.23
C VAL A 157 -2.62 12.01 2.61
N TRP A 158 -3.18 13.20 2.81
CA TRP A 158 -2.45 14.33 3.36
C TRP A 158 -2.58 14.35 4.89
N ALA A 159 -1.45 14.15 5.57
CA ALA A 159 -1.36 14.08 7.03
C ALA A 159 -0.07 14.76 7.52
N PRO A 160 0.06 16.10 7.37
CA PRO A 160 1.33 16.83 7.57
C PRO A 160 1.89 16.72 8.98
N ASN A 161 1.05 16.47 9.98
CA ASN A 161 1.44 16.36 11.38
C ASN A 161 1.70 14.92 11.84
N ALA A 162 1.53 13.93 10.95
CA ALA A 162 1.82 12.55 11.27
C ALA A 162 3.33 12.27 11.15
N MET A 163 3.86 11.49 12.06
CA MET A 163 5.21 10.91 11.96
C MET A 163 5.18 9.71 11.00
N ARG A 164 4.18 8.86 11.14
CA ARG A 164 3.94 7.68 10.32
C ARG A 164 2.45 7.57 10.02
N VAL A 165 2.13 7.12 8.81
CA VAL A 165 0.77 6.72 8.41
C VAL A 165 0.83 5.29 7.92
N SER A 166 -0.17 4.49 8.29
CA SER A 166 -0.37 3.15 7.73
C SER A 166 -1.80 3.01 7.23
N VAL A 167 -1.99 2.15 6.22
CA VAL A 167 -3.33 1.70 5.83
C VAL A 167 -3.66 0.45 6.61
N VAL A 168 -4.79 0.44 7.30
CA VAL A 168 -5.32 -0.73 8.02
C VAL A 168 -6.69 -1.09 7.46
N GLY A 169 -6.95 -2.37 7.31
CA GLY A 169 -8.21 -2.84 6.72
C GLY A 169 -8.35 -4.35 6.71
N ASP A 170 -9.37 -4.82 6.00
CA ASP A 170 -9.70 -6.25 5.92
C ASP A 170 -8.56 -7.08 5.31
N PHE A 171 -7.75 -6.47 4.45
CA PHE A 171 -6.60 -7.09 3.75
C PHE A 171 -5.34 -7.26 4.60
N ASN A 172 -5.28 -6.75 5.83
CA ASN A 172 -4.12 -6.89 6.73
C ASN A 172 -4.51 -7.05 8.20
N GLU A 173 -5.69 -7.60 8.46
CA GLU A 173 -6.21 -7.84 9.82
C GLU A 173 -6.19 -6.59 10.72
N TRP A 174 -6.26 -5.41 10.12
CA TRP A 174 -6.21 -4.11 10.79
C TRP A 174 -4.91 -3.83 11.55
N ASP A 175 -3.80 -4.50 11.20
CA ASP A 175 -2.48 -4.29 11.79
C ASP A 175 -1.72 -3.15 11.09
N GLY A 176 -1.57 -2.02 11.76
CA GLY A 176 -0.88 -0.84 11.24
C GLY A 176 0.64 -0.99 11.08
N ARG A 177 1.23 -2.12 11.51
CA ARG A 177 2.65 -2.40 11.32
C ARG A 177 2.96 -2.88 9.91
N ILE A 178 1.99 -3.51 9.21
CA ILE A 178 2.21 -4.21 7.94
C ILE A 178 2.32 -3.24 6.76
N HIS A 179 1.36 -2.32 6.60
CA HIS A 179 1.26 -1.43 5.43
C HIS A 179 1.56 0.02 5.80
N GLN A 180 2.82 0.27 6.20
CA GLN A 180 3.31 1.62 6.48
C GLN A 180 3.54 2.38 5.16
N MET A 181 3.02 3.60 5.07
CA MET A 181 3.09 4.43 3.86
C MET A 181 4.39 5.24 3.82
N ARG A 182 4.88 5.54 2.61
CA ARG A 182 5.99 6.48 2.45
C ARG A 182 5.50 7.91 2.45
N ARG A 183 6.23 8.76 3.13
CA ARG A 183 6.07 10.21 3.08
C ARG A 183 6.75 10.77 1.84
N LEU A 184 6.07 11.65 1.12
CA LEU A 184 6.61 12.30 -0.08
C LEU A 184 7.30 13.62 0.29
N GLY A 185 8.56 13.53 0.74
CA GLY A 185 9.35 14.67 1.18
C GLY A 185 8.64 15.52 2.24
N ASP A 186 8.63 16.84 2.07
CA ASP A 186 8.02 17.79 3.01
C ASP A 186 6.55 18.13 2.68
N SER A 187 5.96 17.47 1.68
CA SER A 187 4.57 17.76 1.25
C SER A 187 3.51 17.44 2.30
N GLY A 188 3.84 16.55 3.26
CA GLY A 188 2.88 15.98 4.20
C GLY A 188 1.94 14.96 3.59
N ILE A 189 2.14 14.56 2.33
CA ILE A 189 1.40 13.49 1.67
C ILE A 189 2.11 12.16 1.92
N PHE A 190 1.31 11.15 2.24
CA PHE A 190 1.73 9.74 2.36
C PHE A 190 1.03 8.91 1.30
N GLU A 191 1.74 7.94 0.71
CA GLU A 191 1.17 7.05 -0.30
C GLU A 191 1.66 5.61 -0.16
N LEU A 192 0.85 4.66 -0.64
CA LEU A 192 1.19 3.25 -0.74
C LEU A 192 0.27 2.57 -1.76
N PHE A 193 0.79 1.68 -2.59
CA PHE A 193 0.00 0.74 -3.38
C PHE A 193 -0.02 -0.61 -2.68
N ILE A 194 -1.22 -1.18 -2.47
CA ILE A 194 -1.40 -2.48 -1.81
C ILE A 194 -1.95 -3.47 -2.84
N PRO A 195 -1.12 -4.41 -3.34
CA PRO A 195 -1.59 -5.48 -4.20
C PRO A 195 -2.62 -6.35 -3.49
N GLY A 196 -3.71 -6.68 -4.18
CA GLY A 196 -4.77 -7.55 -3.67
C GLY A 196 -5.81 -6.86 -2.79
N ALA A 197 -5.66 -5.57 -2.44
CA ALA A 197 -6.74 -4.80 -1.82
C ALA A 197 -7.80 -4.46 -2.87
N GLU A 198 -9.06 -4.83 -2.63
CA GLU A 198 -10.12 -4.85 -3.64
C GLU A 198 -11.28 -3.92 -3.28
N ALA A 199 -12.11 -3.62 -4.29
CA ALA A 199 -13.36 -2.89 -4.07
C ALA A 199 -14.28 -3.68 -3.13
N GLY A 200 -14.78 -3.01 -2.10
CA GLY A 200 -15.58 -3.59 -1.03
C GLY A 200 -14.86 -3.74 0.29
N ASP A 201 -13.51 -3.81 0.29
CA ASP A 201 -12.72 -3.86 1.52
C ASP A 201 -12.91 -2.60 2.35
N CYS A 202 -13.01 -2.80 3.66
CA CYS A 202 -13.04 -1.71 4.63
C CYS A 202 -11.62 -1.31 5.02
N TYR A 203 -11.39 0.00 5.17
CA TYR A 203 -10.09 0.51 5.58
C TYR A 203 -10.17 1.79 6.40
N LYS A 204 -9.08 2.10 7.09
CA LYS A 204 -8.79 3.39 7.75
C LYS A 204 -7.31 3.73 7.59
N TYR A 205 -6.98 4.98 7.87
CA TYR A 205 -5.60 5.38 8.10
C TYR A 205 -5.30 5.34 9.59
N GLU A 206 -4.20 4.64 9.95
CA GLU A 206 -3.63 4.69 11.28
C GLU A 206 -2.49 5.72 11.28
N LEU A 207 -2.65 6.77 12.08
CA LEU A 207 -1.70 7.87 12.17
C LEU A 207 -0.97 7.80 13.51
N LYS A 208 0.36 7.72 13.48
CA LYS A 208 1.21 7.92 14.65
C LYS A 208 1.69 9.38 14.67
N ILE A 209 1.41 10.08 15.74
CA ILE A 209 1.81 11.49 15.90
C ILE A 209 3.00 11.61 16.85
N LYS A 210 3.62 12.78 16.88
CA LYS A 210 4.69 13.10 17.82
C LYS A 210 4.22 12.87 19.26
N GLY A 211 5.01 12.12 20.04
CA GLY A 211 4.65 11.68 21.38
C GLY A 211 4.08 10.26 21.47
N GLY A 212 4.02 9.53 20.35
CA GLY A 212 3.72 8.09 20.29
C GLY A 212 2.24 7.72 20.28
N LEU A 213 1.33 8.70 20.30
CA LEU A 213 -0.11 8.45 20.22
C LEU A 213 -0.51 8.02 18.81
N THR A 214 -1.39 7.01 18.73
CA THR A 214 -1.90 6.45 17.49
C THR A 214 -3.40 6.70 17.37
N TYR A 215 -3.86 7.11 16.19
CA TYR A 215 -5.27 7.39 15.89
C TYR A 215 -5.71 6.70 14.61
N LEU A 216 -6.90 6.10 14.64
CA LEU A 216 -7.59 5.60 13.45
C LEU A 216 -8.50 6.70 12.87
N LYS A 217 -8.34 6.99 11.60
CA LYS A 217 -9.12 7.99 10.88
C LYS A 217 -9.73 7.40 9.61
N ALA A 218 -10.98 7.76 9.34
CA ALA A 218 -11.57 7.54 8.03
C ALA A 218 -10.85 8.39 6.98
N ASP A 219 -10.92 7.96 5.74
CA ASP A 219 -10.33 8.69 4.62
C ASP A 219 -11.13 9.97 4.30
N PRO A 220 -10.49 11.15 4.33
CA PRO A 220 -11.16 12.40 3.95
C PRO A 220 -11.55 12.47 2.47
N TYR A 221 -10.93 11.65 1.61
CA TYR A 221 -11.23 11.52 0.18
C TYR A 221 -11.92 10.18 -0.17
N GLY A 222 -12.42 9.45 0.85
CA GLY A 222 -13.10 8.17 0.66
C GLY A 222 -14.37 8.30 -0.17
N ASN A 223 -14.49 7.50 -1.23
CA ASN A 223 -15.64 7.50 -2.13
C ASN A 223 -16.85 6.74 -1.55
N ALA A 224 -16.63 5.84 -0.59
CA ALA A 224 -17.67 5.09 0.10
C ALA A 224 -17.32 4.90 1.58
N ALA A 225 -18.32 4.62 2.40
CA ALA A 225 -18.18 4.41 3.84
C ALA A 225 -19.15 3.34 4.34
N GLN A 226 -18.80 2.70 5.44
CA GLN A 226 -19.68 1.80 6.16
C GLN A 226 -20.94 2.50 6.68
N LYS A 227 -22.01 1.71 6.88
CA LYS A 227 -23.22 2.21 7.54
C LYS A 227 -22.95 2.41 9.03
N ARG A 228 -23.52 3.49 9.59
CA ARG A 228 -23.49 3.73 11.05
C ARG A 228 -24.03 2.52 11.83
N PRO A 229 -23.45 2.16 12.97
CA PRO A 229 -22.47 2.93 13.78
C PRO A 229 -21.00 2.81 13.32
N GLU A 230 -20.71 1.98 12.33
CA GLU A 230 -19.36 1.78 11.83
C GLU A 230 -18.81 3.04 11.16
N THR A 231 -17.48 3.16 11.09
CA THR A 231 -16.81 4.41 10.68
C THR A 231 -15.64 4.19 9.72
N ALA A 232 -15.50 3.01 9.13
CA ALA A 232 -14.47 2.78 8.14
C ALA A 232 -14.88 3.34 6.77
N SER A 233 -13.90 3.74 5.99
CA SER A 233 -14.05 3.96 4.56
C SER A 233 -14.11 2.62 3.84
N VAL A 234 -14.72 2.58 2.67
CA VAL A 234 -14.83 1.39 1.82
C VAL A 234 -14.18 1.70 0.48
N ILE A 235 -13.35 0.80 -0.01
CA ILE A 235 -12.75 0.92 -1.35
C ILE A 235 -13.89 0.84 -2.39
N ALA A 236 -14.01 1.86 -3.22
CA ALA A 236 -15.03 1.91 -4.28
C ALA A 236 -14.38 2.01 -5.66
N ASP A 237 -14.78 1.13 -6.56
CA ASP A 237 -14.45 1.27 -7.98
C ASP A 237 -15.53 2.09 -8.67
N LEU A 238 -15.18 3.26 -9.17
CA LEU A 238 -16.09 4.16 -9.86
C LEU A 238 -15.99 4.06 -11.39
N ARG A 239 -15.11 3.20 -11.93
CA ARG A 239 -14.84 3.10 -13.38
C ARG A 239 -16.00 2.51 -14.16
N ASP A 240 -16.79 1.64 -13.54
CA ASP A 240 -17.93 0.96 -14.18
C ASP A 240 -19.22 1.78 -14.14
N PHE A 241 -19.19 2.96 -13.51
CA PHE A 241 -20.38 3.81 -13.45
C PHE A 241 -20.57 4.59 -14.77
N SER A 242 -21.68 4.35 -15.44
CA SER A 242 -22.09 5.12 -16.63
C SER A 242 -23.35 5.93 -16.32
N TRP A 243 -23.31 7.21 -16.71
CA TRP A 243 -24.47 8.08 -16.58
C TRP A 243 -25.50 7.75 -17.65
N ASP A 244 -26.73 7.46 -17.26
CA ASP A 244 -27.89 7.33 -18.17
C ASP A 244 -28.74 8.61 -18.08
N ASP A 245 -28.14 9.72 -18.41
CA ASP A 245 -28.72 11.07 -18.29
C ASP A 245 -28.93 11.78 -19.64
N SER A 246 -28.79 11.06 -20.74
CA SER A 246 -28.85 11.60 -22.10
C SER A 246 -30.20 12.29 -22.43
N GLU A 247 -31.32 11.77 -21.90
CA GLU A 247 -32.62 12.43 -22.04
C GLU A 247 -32.72 13.72 -21.21
N PHE A 248 -32.17 13.70 -20.00
CA PHE A 248 -32.08 14.90 -19.16
C PHE A 248 -31.23 15.99 -19.80
N LEU A 249 -30.06 15.65 -20.35
CA LEU A 249 -29.19 16.59 -21.04
C LEU A 249 -29.85 17.24 -22.25
N LYS A 250 -30.55 16.45 -23.10
CA LYS A 250 -31.35 16.95 -24.21
C LYS A 250 -32.45 17.90 -23.74
N LYS A 251 -33.14 17.56 -22.66
CA LYS A 251 -34.19 18.37 -22.07
C LYS A 251 -33.63 19.67 -21.48
N ARG A 252 -32.46 19.60 -20.83
CA ARG A 252 -31.75 20.76 -20.28
C ARG A 252 -31.33 21.76 -21.37
N GLU A 253 -30.88 21.29 -22.54
CA GLU A 253 -30.55 22.16 -23.68
C GLU A 253 -31.74 22.98 -24.19
N SER A 254 -32.97 22.48 -24.01
CA SER A 254 -34.18 23.19 -24.39
C SER A 254 -34.63 24.26 -23.38
N TYR A 255 -34.09 24.26 -22.16
CA TYR A 255 -34.35 25.30 -21.18
C TYR A 255 -33.49 26.52 -21.43
N GLN A 256 -34.10 27.65 -21.70
CA GLN A 256 -33.37 28.95 -21.71
C GLN A 256 -33.11 29.32 -20.26
N CYS A 257 -31.84 29.49 -19.90
CA CYS A 257 -31.38 29.73 -18.51
C CYS A 257 -32.04 30.90 -17.78
N GLY A 258 -32.70 31.86 -18.48
CA GLY A 258 -33.39 32.99 -17.92
C GLY A 258 -34.88 32.75 -17.59
N ASN A 259 -35.48 31.65 -18.09
CA ASN A 259 -36.92 31.40 -17.96
C ASN A 259 -37.24 30.06 -17.26
N ALA A 260 -36.24 29.41 -16.67
CA ALA A 260 -36.47 28.19 -15.92
C ALA A 260 -37.26 28.53 -14.62
N PRO A 261 -38.34 27.80 -14.29
CA PRO A 261 -39.00 27.97 -13.01
C PRO A 261 -38.02 27.60 -11.88
N VAL A 262 -38.00 28.43 -10.85
CA VAL A 262 -37.20 28.24 -9.63
C VAL A 262 -37.82 27.11 -8.80
#